data_c70f561d6eb8093b6b1477d087becb55
#
_entry.id   c70f561d6eb8093b6b1477d087becb55
#
_cell.length_a   1.000
_cell.length_b   1.000
_cell.length_c   1.000
_cell.angle_alpha   90.00
_cell.angle_beta   90.00
_cell.angle_gamma   90.00
#
_symmetry.space_group_name_H-M   'P 1'
#
loop_
_entity.id
_entity.type
_entity.pdbx_description
1 polymer ?
#
loop_
_entity_poly.entity_id
_entity_poly.type
_entity_poly.pdbx_seq_one_letter_code
_entity_poly.pdbx_strand_id
1 'polypeptide(L)'
;MQREFATAILKGVKAEGVNTALETNGTLPWEYYEEVLPYVDIFLIDYKVTDPEVYKKYVGGDNSKVEENIRRLYASGAKLRIRCPIIPGVNDTEDHFNKIAELTKELPDVEGAEILPYHKLGVSKAARIGIESEEFEMPSNETVAEWKNYIWSQGGRLVNAD
;
A
#
# COMPACT_ATOMS: atom_id res chain seq x y z
N MET A 1 -16.04 4.22 -7.73
CA MET A 1 -15.76 2.78 -7.57
C MET A 1 -17.03 1.99 -7.80
N GLN A 2 -16.93 0.83 -8.46
CA GLN A 2 -18.11 -0.04 -8.73
C GLN A 2 -18.19 -1.09 -7.60
N ARG A 3 -18.72 -0.69 -6.44
CA ARG A 3 -18.78 -1.49 -5.21
C ARG A 3 -19.46 -2.84 -5.43
N GLU A 4 -20.71 -2.80 -5.90
CA GLU A 4 -21.54 -3.99 -6.12
C GLU A 4 -20.88 -4.98 -7.07
N PHE A 5 -20.25 -4.47 -8.14
CA PHE A 5 -19.54 -5.29 -9.11
C PHE A 5 -18.31 -5.95 -8.50
N ALA A 6 -17.49 -5.20 -7.74
CA ALA A 6 -16.31 -5.75 -7.09
C ALA A 6 -16.67 -6.83 -6.06
N THR A 7 -17.71 -6.58 -5.24
CA THR A 7 -18.22 -7.57 -4.27
C THR A 7 -18.75 -8.82 -4.97
N ALA A 8 -19.51 -8.67 -6.06
CA ALA A 8 -20.06 -9.80 -6.81
C ALA A 8 -18.94 -10.67 -7.42
N ILE A 9 -17.87 -10.06 -7.98
CA ILE A 9 -16.72 -10.80 -8.50
C ILE A 9 -16.02 -11.58 -7.38
N LEU A 10 -15.66 -10.91 -6.28
CA LEU A 10 -14.97 -11.55 -5.15
C LEU A 10 -15.77 -12.73 -4.61
N LYS A 11 -17.08 -12.55 -4.42
CA LYS A 11 -17.99 -13.60 -3.97
C LYS A 11 -18.05 -14.77 -4.93
N GLY A 12 -18.18 -14.50 -6.24
CA GLY A 12 -18.24 -15.53 -7.26
C GLY A 12 -16.94 -16.34 -7.36
N VAL A 13 -15.81 -15.65 -7.41
CA VAL A 13 -14.48 -16.27 -7.49
C VAL A 13 -14.19 -17.11 -6.23
N LYS A 14 -14.57 -16.62 -5.06
CA LYS A 14 -14.41 -17.33 -3.78
C LYS A 14 -15.28 -18.59 -3.72
N ALA A 15 -16.49 -18.56 -4.28
CA ALA A 15 -17.39 -19.72 -4.34
C ALA A 15 -16.81 -20.86 -5.20
N GLU A 16 -15.96 -20.54 -6.18
CA GLU A 16 -15.23 -21.52 -7.01
C GLU A 16 -13.92 -22.02 -6.35
N GLY A 17 -13.66 -21.64 -5.10
CA GLY A 17 -12.46 -22.07 -4.36
C GLY A 17 -11.15 -21.40 -4.81
N VAL A 18 -11.22 -20.30 -5.55
CA VAL A 18 -10.04 -19.56 -6.01
C VAL A 18 -9.60 -18.56 -4.95
N ASN A 19 -8.30 -18.48 -4.72
CA ASN A 19 -7.72 -17.48 -3.80
C ASN A 19 -7.90 -16.07 -4.36
N THR A 20 -8.22 -15.14 -3.45
CA THR A 20 -8.51 -13.75 -3.78
C THR A 20 -7.55 -12.79 -3.10
N ALA A 21 -7.04 -11.83 -3.85
CA ALA A 21 -6.26 -10.72 -3.32
C ALA A 21 -6.93 -9.39 -3.72
N LEU A 22 -7.13 -8.50 -2.75
CA LEU A 22 -7.69 -7.17 -3.00
C LEU A 22 -6.63 -6.10 -2.79
N GLU A 23 -6.24 -5.43 -3.88
CA GLU A 23 -5.39 -4.25 -3.84
C GLU A 23 -6.22 -2.99 -3.61
N THR A 24 -5.82 -2.15 -2.65
CA THR A 24 -6.57 -0.95 -2.27
C THR A 24 -5.63 0.16 -1.78
N ASN A 25 -6.04 1.42 -2.00
CA ASN A 25 -5.35 2.58 -1.47
C ASN A 25 -5.69 2.89 0.02
N GLY A 26 -6.52 2.09 0.65
CA GLY A 26 -6.84 2.22 2.07
C GLY A 26 -7.79 3.37 2.45
N THR A 27 -8.29 4.19 1.51
CA THR A 27 -9.02 5.44 1.85
C THR A 27 -10.53 5.32 1.90
N LEU A 28 -11.08 4.16 1.55
CA LEU A 28 -12.53 3.97 1.50
C LEU A 28 -13.17 3.96 2.89
N PRO A 29 -14.47 4.30 3.00
CA PRO A 29 -15.24 4.05 4.20
C PRO A 29 -15.18 2.57 4.63
N TRP A 30 -15.16 2.32 5.93
CA TRP A 30 -14.98 0.99 6.50
C TRP A 30 -16.00 -0.04 6.01
N GLU A 31 -17.25 0.34 5.85
CA GLU A 31 -18.33 -0.52 5.39
C GLU A 31 -18.09 -1.17 4.03
N TYR A 32 -17.16 -0.63 3.23
CA TYR A 32 -16.74 -1.27 1.97
C TYR A 32 -15.79 -2.43 2.20
N TYR A 33 -14.92 -2.32 3.20
CA TYR A 33 -14.03 -3.39 3.61
C TYR A 33 -14.78 -4.51 4.31
N GLU A 34 -15.67 -4.15 5.24
CA GLU A 34 -16.49 -5.09 5.99
C GLU A 34 -17.34 -5.98 5.07
N GLU A 35 -17.90 -5.42 3.99
CA GLU A 35 -18.67 -6.17 3.01
C GLU A 35 -17.84 -7.23 2.28
N VAL A 36 -16.58 -6.94 1.96
CA VAL A 36 -15.73 -7.85 1.17
C VAL A 36 -14.86 -8.78 2.01
N LEU A 37 -14.70 -8.51 3.32
CA LEU A 37 -13.91 -9.32 4.24
C LEU A 37 -14.10 -10.84 4.09
N PRO A 38 -15.33 -11.38 3.97
CA PRO A 38 -15.53 -12.83 3.87
C PRO A 38 -15.02 -13.43 2.55
N TYR A 39 -14.73 -12.59 1.56
CA TYR A 39 -14.40 -13.01 0.19
C TYR A 39 -12.96 -12.70 -0.21
N VAL A 40 -12.15 -12.13 0.70
CA VAL A 40 -10.76 -11.74 0.43
C VAL A 40 -9.82 -12.56 1.30
N ASP A 41 -8.87 -13.26 0.65
CA ASP A 41 -7.86 -14.05 1.37
C ASP A 41 -6.69 -13.18 1.85
N ILE A 42 -6.35 -12.12 1.10
CA ILE A 42 -5.32 -11.17 1.48
C ILE A 42 -5.64 -9.78 0.96
N PHE A 43 -5.45 -8.77 1.80
CA PHE A 43 -5.50 -7.36 1.40
C PHE A 43 -4.08 -6.84 1.15
N LEU A 44 -3.88 -6.23 -0.02
CA LEU A 44 -2.67 -5.53 -0.40
C LEU A 44 -2.96 -4.04 -0.28
N ILE A 45 -2.48 -3.39 0.78
CA ILE A 45 -2.85 -2.01 1.10
C ILE A 45 -1.69 -1.08 0.79
N ASP A 46 -1.94 -0.11 -0.08
CA ASP A 46 -0.96 0.91 -0.42
C ASP A 46 -0.80 1.94 0.71
N TYR A 47 0.36 1.98 1.33
CA TYR A 47 0.80 2.97 2.30
C TYR A 47 1.79 3.92 1.63
N LYS A 48 1.24 4.88 0.85
CA LYS A 48 2.00 5.66 -0.11
C LYS A 48 2.82 6.78 0.53
N VAL A 49 2.18 7.59 1.37
CA VAL A 49 2.79 8.77 1.99
C VAL A 49 2.14 9.00 3.35
N THR A 50 2.95 9.24 4.37
CA THR A 50 2.48 9.53 5.74
C THR A 50 2.24 11.01 5.98
N ASP A 51 3.02 11.89 5.34
CA ASP A 51 2.83 13.34 5.41
C ASP A 51 1.54 13.74 4.67
N PRO A 52 0.56 14.41 5.34
CA PRO A 52 -0.71 14.76 4.72
C PRO A 52 -0.60 15.76 3.56
N GLU A 53 0.34 16.70 3.63
CA GLU A 53 0.51 17.72 2.57
C GLU A 53 1.16 17.09 1.33
N VAL A 54 2.14 16.23 1.52
CA VAL A 54 2.77 15.46 0.43
C VAL A 54 1.75 14.50 -0.17
N TYR A 55 0.94 13.82 0.65
CA TYR A 55 -0.14 12.96 0.18
C TYR A 55 -1.15 13.73 -0.68
N LYS A 56 -1.62 14.88 -0.20
CA LYS A 56 -2.55 15.75 -0.94
C LYS A 56 -1.98 16.21 -2.28
N LYS A 57 -0.69 16.56 -2.32
CA LYS A 57 -0.02 17.02 -3.53
C LYS A 57 0.13 15.93 -4.59
N TYR A 58 0.58 14.73 -4.21
CA TYR A 58 0.99 13.69 -5.16
C TYR A 58 -0.04 12.56 -5.35
N VAL A 59 -0.90 12.31 -4.37
CA VAL A 59 -1.92 11.26 -4.42
C VAL A 59 -3.32 11.83 -4.59
N GLY A 60 -3.53 13.01 -4.01
CA GLY A 60 -4.83 13.66 -3.95
C GLY A 60 -5.68 13.14 -2.78
N GLY A 61 -6.56 14.01 -2.26
CA GLY A 61 -7.44 13.65 -1.15
C GLY A 61 -6.76 13.63 0.22
N ASP A 62 -7.20 12.72 1.08
CA ASP A 62 -6.85 12.64 2.49
C ASP A 62 -6.38 11.22 2.85
N ASN A 63 -5.27 11.12 3.58
CA ASN A 63 -4.69 9.86 4.04
C ASN A 63 -5.14 9.44 5.45
N SER A 64 -5.96 10.23 6.13
CA SER A 64 -6.34 10.00 7.55
C SER A 64 -6.95 8.63 7.81
N LYS A 65 -7.64 8.05 6.82
CA LYS A 65 -8.30 6.73 6.95
C LYS A 65 -7.39 5.55 6.68
N VAL A 66 -6.22 5.75 6.07
CA VAL A 66 -5.38 4.63 5.61
C VAL A 66 -4.92 3.77 6.79
N GLU A 67 -4.29 4.39 7.78
CA GLU A 67 -3.84 3.67 8.98
C GLU A 67 -5.01 3.12 9.80
N GLU A 68 -6.11 3.88 9.94
CA GLU A 68 -7.30 3.40 10.63
C GLU A 68 -7.83 2.12 9.98
N ASN A 69 -7.96 2.10 8.65
CA ASN A 69 -8.45 0.94 7.92
C ASN A 69 -7.48 -0.25 8.00
N ILE A 70 -6.16 -0.01 7.96
CA ILE A 70 -5.14 -1.06 8.18
C ILE A 70 -5.36 -1.71 9.56
N ARG A 71 -5.47 -0.90 10.63
CA ARG A 71 -5.67 -1.38 11.99
C ARG A 71 -7.01 -2.12 12.16
N ARG A 72 -8.07 -1.65 11.53
CA ARG A 72 -9.40 -2.30 11.57
C ARG A 72 -9.41 -3.63 10.83
N LEU A 73 -8.78 -3.70 9.66
CA LEU A 73 -8.61 -4.96 8.92
C LEU A 73 -7.77 -5.97 9.72
N TYR A 74 -6.67 -5.50 10.33
CA TYR A 74 -5.87 -6.33 11.22
C TYR A 74 -6.70 -6.88 12.40
N ALA A 75 -7.44 -6.00 13.08
CA ALA A 75 -8.29 -6.39 14.21
C ALA A 75 -9.41 -7.37 13.83
N SER A 76 -9.84 -7.37 12.57
CA SER A 76 -10.81 -8.33 12.03
C SER A 76 -10.20 -9.69 11.66
N GLY A 77 -8.89 -9.88 11.85
CA GLY A 77 -8.17 -11.12 11.50
C GLY A 77 -7.86 -11.27 10.01
N ALA A 78 -8.01 -10.20 9.22
CA ALA A 78 -7.65 -10.23 7.80
C ALA A 78 -6.13 -10.40 7.61
N LYS A 79 -5.73 -11.18 6.61
CA LYS A 79 -4.32 -11.20 6.18
C LYS A 79 -4.00 -9.92 5.41
N LEU A 80 -2.91 -9.28 5.78
CA LEU A 80 -2.50 -7.99 5.22
C LEU A 80 -1.07 -8.02 4.74
N ARG A 81 -0.83 -7.36 3.61
CA ARG A 81 0.49 -6.90 3.16
C ARG A 81 0.43 -5.40 2.93
N ILE A 82 1.36 -4.67 3.51
CA ILE A 82 1.45 -3.22 3.38
C ILE A 82 2.38 -2.92 2.22
N ARG A 83 1.88 -2.26 1.18
CA ARG A 83 2.66 -1.91 -0.01
C ARG A 83 3.08 -0.46 0.06
N CYS A 84 4.39 -0.23 0.00
CA CYS A 84 5.00 1.07 0.18
C CYS A 84 5.71 1.51 -1.12
N PRO A 85 5.01 2.18 -2.05
CA PRO A 85 5.64 2.82 -3.19
C PRO A 85 6.56 3.95 -2.72
N ILE A 86 7.85 3.86 -3.04
CA ILE A 86 8.84 4.87 -2.65
C ILE A 86 9.35 5.60 -3.89
N ILE A 87 9.20 6.93 -3.86
CA ILE A 87 9.59 7.84 -4.94
C ILE A 87 10.70 8.76 -4.41
N PRO A 88 11.90 8.72 -5.01
CA PRO A 88 13.01 9.59 -4.61
C PRO A 88 12.63 11.07 -4.61
N GLY A 89 12.99 11.77 -3.53
CA GLY A 89 12.68 13.20 -3.34
C GLY A 89 11.23 13.53 -2.99
N VAL A 90 10.36 12.51 -2.81
CA VAL A 90 8.94 12.70 -2.46
C VAL A 90 8.64 12.13 -1.08
N ASN A 91 8.85 10.83 -0.89
CA ASN A 91 8.51 10.10 0.32
C ASN A 91 9.63 9.18 0.82
N ASP A 92 10.83 9.26 0.26
CA ASP A 92 12.03 8.56 0.73
C ASP A 92 12.67 9.26 1.95
N THR A 93 11.84 9.55 2.94
CA THR A 93 12.21 10.29 4.16
C THR A 93 12.31 9.35 5.36
N GLU A 94 13.18 9.70 6.32
CA GLU A 94 13.29 8.97 7.59
C GLU A 94 11.96 8.89 8.32
N ASP A 95 11.17 9.98 8.34
CA ASP A 95 9.86 10.01 8.99
C ASP A 95 8.90 8.98 8.38
N HIS A 96 8.85 8.88 7.04
CA HIS A 96 8.02 7.89 6.38
C HIS A 96 8.49 6.46 6.66
N PHE A 97 9.79 6.21 6.61
CA PHE A 97 10.38 4.91 6.91
C PHE A 97 10.16 4.49 8.36
N ASN A 98 10.27 5.43 9.31
CA ASN A 98 9.97 5.20 10.73
C ASN A 98 8.49 4.79 10.90
N LYS A 99 7.56 5.45 10.21
CA LYS A 99 6.13 5.09 10.24
C LYS A 99 5.86 3.71 9.67
N ILE A 100 6.52 3.31 8.59
CA ILE A 100 6.45 1.95 8.05
C ILE A 100 6.95 0.94 9.08
N ALA A 101 8.10 1.22 9.73
CA ALA A 101 8.67 0.35 10.75
C ALA A 101 7.74 0.23 11.96
N GLU A 102 7.24 1.36 12.50
CA GLU A 102 6.29 1.40 13.61
C GLU A 102 5.05 0.56 13.31
N LEU A 103 4.41 0.78 12.16
CA LEU A 103 3.19 0.10 11.77
C LEU A 103 3.36 -1.43 11.69
N THR A 104 4.44 -1.90 11.06
CA THR A 104 4.71 -3.34 10.95
C THR A 104 5.14 -3.99 12.27
N LYS A 105 5.68 -3.21 13.19
CA LYS A 105 6.07 -3.65 14.53
C LYS A 105 4.86 -3.77 15.46
N GLU A 106 3.91 -2.82 15.36
CA GLU A 106 2.66 -2.82 16.13
C GLU A 106 1.69 -3.93 15.67
N LEU A 107 1.79 -4.36 14.42
CA LEU A 107 0.87 -5.33 13.80
C LEU A 107 1.65 -6.62 13.44
N PRO A 108 2.01 -7.47 14.42
CA PRO A 108 2.95 -8.59 14.22
C PRO A 108 2.46 -9.67 13.25
N ASP A 109 1.15 -9.80 13.02
CA ASP A 109 0.58 -10.83 12.14
C ASP A 109 0.41 -10.36 10.69
N VAL A 110 0.72 -9.09 10.35
CA VAL A 110 0.80 -8.69 8.93
C VAL A 110 1.99 -9.39 8.27
N GLU A 111 1.92 -9.68 6.97
CA GLU A 111 3.05 -10.32 6.27
C GLU A 111 4.31 -9.44 6.31
N GLY A 112 4.15 -8.12 6.40
CA GLY A 112 5.21 -7.14 6.43
C GLY A 112 4.93 -5.98 5.44
N ALA A 113 5.91 -5.06 5.32
CA ALA A 113 5.89 -4.03 4.30
C ALA A 113 6.67 -4.48 3.05
N GLU A 114 6.09 -4.26 1.90
CA GLU A 114 6.70 -4.47 0.59
C GLU A 114 7.17 -3.12 0.04
N ILE A 115 8.47 -2.89 -0.05
CA ILE A 115 9.03 -1.68 -0.62
C ILE A 115 8.98 -1.80 -2.14
N LEU A 116 8.27 -0.87 -2.78
CA LEU A 116 8.08 -0.79 -4.22
C LEU A 116 8.82 0.43 -4.75
N PRO A 117 10.05 0.27 -5.28
CA PRO A 117 10.80 1.40 -5.82
C PRO A 117 10.09 2.01 -7.03
N TYR A 118 10.18 3.33 -7.16
CA TYR A 118 9.63 4.04 -8.31
C TYR A 118 10.18 3.49 -9.63
N HIS A 119 9.29 3.38 -10.61
CA HIS A 119 9.60 3.03 -12.00
C HIS A 119 8.76 3.84 -12.99
N LYS A 120 9.27 4.08 -14.20
CA LYS A 120 8.64 4.96 -15.20
C LYS A 120 7.48 4.34 -16.00
N LEU A 121 6.99 3.15 -15.64
CA LEU A 121 5.88 2.50 -16.38
C LEU A 121 4.59 3.32 -16.38
N GLY A 122 4.36 4.14 -15.36
CA GLY A 122 3.20 5.03 -15.26
C GLY A 122 3.22 6.16 -16.30
N VAL A 123 4.40 6.66 -16.68
CA VAL A 123 4.56 7.78 -17.61
C VAL A 123 3.94 7.49 -18.98
N SER A 124 4.19 6.31 -19.52
CA SER A 124 3.61 5.89 -20.81
C SER A 124 2.08 5.75 -20.76
N LYS A 125 1.51 5.38 -19.61
CA LYS A 125 0.05 5.31 -19.42
C LYS A 125 -0.55 6.71 -19.36
N ALA A 126 0.05 7.63 -18.62
CA ALA A 126 -0.39 9.01 -18.52
C ALA A 126 -0.39 9.71 -19.91
N ALA A 127 0.70 9.54 -20.66
CA ALA A 127 0.81 10.09 -22.02
C ALA A 127 -0.31 9.59 -22.97
N ARG A 128 -0.70 8.30 -22.86
CA ARG A 128 -1.78 7.72 -23.69
C ARG A 128 -3.16 8.33 -23.44
N ILE A 129 -3.39 8.91 -22.27
CA ILE A 129 -4.65 9.58 -21.91
C ILE A 129 -4.52 11.09 -21.87
N GLY A 130 -3.41 11.64 -22.43
CA GLY A 130 -3.19 13.07 -22.55
C GLY A 130 -2.88 13.79 -21.23
N ILE A 131 -2.42 13.06 -20.22
CA ILE A 131 -2.01 13.63 -18.92
C ILE A 131 -0.50 13.77 -18.91
N GLU A 132 -0.02 15.00 -18.64
CA GLU A 132 1.38 15.22 -18.30
C GLU A 132 1.65 14.68 -16.90
N SER A 133 2.68 13.85 -16.76
CA SER A 133 3.12 13.31 -15.47
C SER A 133 4.51 13.81 -15.14
N GLU A 134 4.71 14.18 -13.89
CA GLU A 134 6.04 14.46 -13.36
C GLU A 134 6.89 13.18 -13.43
N GLU A 135 8.11 13.29 -13.92
CA GLU A 135 9.06 12.20 -13.95
C GLU A 135 10.04 12.35 -12.79
N PHE A 136 10.28 11.24 -12.09
CA PHE A 136 11.25 11.16 -11.03
C PHE A 136 12.44 10.30 -11.45
N GLU A 137 13.54 10.44 -10.73
CA GLU A 137 14.71 9.61 -10.92
C GLU A 137 14.43 8.19 -10.37
N MET A 138 14.83 7.17 -11.12
CA MET A 138 14.70 5.79 -10.61
C MET A 138 15.82 5.55 -9.59
N PRO A 139 15.50 4.98 -8.41
CA PRO A 139 16.53 4.68 -7.42
C PRO A 139 17.45 3.55 -7.92
N SER A 140 18.72 3.60 -7.51
CA SER A 140 19.63 2.49 -7.72
C SER A 140 19.29 1.30 -6.80
N ASN A 141 19.82 0.13 -7.11
CA ASN A 141 19.66 -1.04 -6.24
C ASN A 141 20.29 -0.80 -4.86
N GLU A 142 21.39 -0.07 -4.80
CA GLU A 142 22.06 0.32 -3.56
C GLU A 142 21.17 1.20 -2.71
N THR A 143 20.55 2.23 -3.31
CA THR A 143 19.59 3.13 -2.63
C THR A 143 18.40 2.35 -2.07
N VAL A 144 17.85 1.41 -2.85
CA VAL A 144 16.73 0.56 -2.39
C VAL A 144 17.17 -0.32 -1.21
N ALA A 145 18.39 -0.86 -1.26
CA ALA A 145 18.95 -1.64 -0.15
C ALA A 145 19.14 -0.79 1.11
N GLU A 146 19.59 0.47 0.98
CA GLU A 146 19.72 1.41 2.09
C GLU A 146 18.35 1.69 2.75
N TRP A 147 17.28 1.94 1.98
CA TRP A 147 15.92 2.12 2.50
C TRP A 147 15.44 0.91 3.30
N LYS A 148 15.61 -0.30 2.73
CA LYS A 148 15.23 -1.55 3.40
C LYS A 148 16.02 -1.75 4.70
N ASN A 149 17.33 -1.53 4.67
CA ASN A 149 18.19 -1.66 5.83
C ASN A 149 17.81 -0.65 6.93
N TYR A 150 17.47 0.59 6.54
CA TYR A 150 17.02 1.60 7.49
C TYR A 150 15.73 1.14 8.19
N ILE A 151 14.68 0.78 7.44
CA ILE A 151 13.41 0.31 8.01
C ILE A 151 13.63 -0.90 8.92
N TRP A 152 14.47 -1.84 8.50
CA TRP A 152 14.79 -3.02 9.31
C TRP A 152 15.55 -2.66 10.59
N SER A 153 16.50 -1.72 10.53
CA SER A 153 17.24 -1.23 11.71
C SER A 153 16.33 -0.58 12.75
N GLN A 154 15.19 0.00 12.31
CA GLN A 154 14.15 0.55 13.19
C GLN A 154 13.18 -0.53 13.73
N GLY A 155 13.45 -1.80 13.45
CA GLY A 155 12.61 -2.94 13.88
C GLY A 155 11.40 -3.21 12.99
N GLY A 156 11.33 -2.58 11.81
CA GLY A 156 10.28 -2.85 10.82
C GLY A 156 10.45 -4.23 10.19
N ARG A 157 9.33 -4.82 9.76
CA ARG A 157 9.32 -6.12 9.07
C ARG A 157 9.00 -5.92 7.60
N LEU A 158 9.86 -6.46 6.74
CA LEU A 158 9.74 -6.38 5.28
C LEU A 158 9.37 -7.74 4.69
N VAL A 159 8.57 -7.73 3.64
CA VAL A 159 8.36 -8.87 2.75
C VAL A 159 9.56 -8.92 1.81
N ASN A 160 10.14 -10.10 1.62
CA ASN A 160 11.31 -10.31 0.73
C ASN A 160 12.50 -9.40 1.13
N ALA A 161 12.94 -9.56 2.37
CA ALA A 161 14.13 -8.87 2.90
C ALA A 161 15.46 -9.38 2.30
N ASP A 162 15.41 -10.33 1.37
CA ASP A 162 16.56 -10.93 0.68
C ASP A 162 17.09 -10.03 -0.45
#